data_860777bf8f242d35dc4d76f0290509dd
#
_entry.id   860777bf8f242d35dc4d76f0290509dd
#
_cell.length_a   1.000
_cell.length_b   1.000
_cell.length_c   1.000
_cell.angle_alpha   90.00
_cell.angle_beta   90.00
_cell.angle_gamma   90.00
#
_symmetry.space_group_name_H-M   'P 1'
#
loop_
_entity.id
_entity.type
_entity.pdbx_description
1 polymer ?
#
loop_
_entity_poly.entity_id
_entity_poly.type
_entity_poly.pdbx_seq_one_letter_code
_entity_poly.pdbx_strand_id
1 'polypeptide(L)'
;MPAVKAANPREVFATEDWRAITTISRWRGIWLVLHAWLVVALAAFGGAAAFNYHWLAGLLATPLVLAILGGRQLGLSILMHDGAHGLLHPDRKTNNWLGQWPTGAATGSDLYAYRAYHLTHHKFTQQPEDPDLSLSAPFPTSRDSLRRKFIRDLTGQTFYKQRRSQFAVAWRGAKAMLSREHSDGQPDTNAGRALNLQSRSGLDAPVANIEGAKTTARTVGRFLFVQVILLTLSLLFWGVTPYLLWLAALATTFQLFLRIRNIAEHACTPTGSGDPFTHARTTYAGVFARMTLAPYWVNYHSEHHLFMGVPCYNLAATHRLLGTGGYYPRMTVSPNYRDVLSQASAVPTASLNV
;
A
#
# COMPACT_ATOMS: atom_id res chain seq x y z
N MET A 1 6.30 -22.64 11.07
CA MET A 1 6.41 -23.45 9.83
C MET A 1 7.67 -23.04 9.07
N PRO A 2 8.20 -23.85 8.13
CA PRO A 2 9.33 -23.41 7.31
C PRO A 2 8.93 -22.19 6.48
N ALA A 3 9.89 -21.31 6.18
CA ALA A 3 9.67 -20.18 5.27
C ALA A 3 9.12 -20.65 3.92
N VAL A 4 8.32 -19.83 3.24
CA VAL A 4 7.85 -20.10 1.88
C VAL A 4 9.09 -20.26 0.98
N LYS A 5 9.15 -21.36 0.26
CA LYS A 5 10.25 -21.59 -0.69
C LYS A 5 10.09 -20.61 -1.87
N ALA A 6 11.06 -19.72 -2.06
CA ALA A 6 11.05 -18.82 -3.20
C ALA A 6 11.14 -19.62 -4.53
N ALA A 7 10.49 -19.13 -5.58
CA ALA A 7 10.67 -19.69 -6.91
C ALA A 7 12.12 -19.45 -7.37
N ASN A 8 12.73 -20.48 -7.97
CA ASN A 8 14.09 -20.36 -8.49
C ASN A 8 14.06 -19.71 -9.88
N PRO A 9 14.59 -18.49 -10.06
CA PRO A 9 14.55 -17.84 -11.36
C PRO A 9 15.22 -18.62 -12.50
N ARG A 10 16.26 -19.41 -12.16
CA ARG A 10 16.99 -20.20 -13.17
C ARG A 10 16.19 -21.38 -13.72
N GLU A 11 15.16 -21.81 -13.02
CA GLU A 11 14.24 -22.86 -13.49
C GLU A 11 13.10 -22.29 -14.33
N VAL A 12 12.85 -20.98 -14.22
CA VAL A 12 11.69 -20.30 -14.79
C VAL A 12 12.05 -19.47 -16.02
N PHE A 13 13.22 -18.83 -16.02
CA PHE A 13 13.60 -17.87 -17.07
C PHE A 13 14.96 -18.21 -17.68
N ALA A 14 15.12 -17.88 -18.97
CA ALA A 14 16.44 -17.76 -19.57
C ALA A 14 17.23 -16.63 -18.87
N THR A 15 18.56 -16.79 -18.84
CA THR A 15 19.45 -15.83 -18.15
C THR A 15 19.28 -14.40 -18.67
N GLU A 16 19.08 -14.24 -19.99
CA GLU A 16 18.90 -12.94 -20.64
C GLU A 16 17.58 -12.28 -20.23
N ASP A 17 16.47 -13.04 -20.21
CA ASP A 17 15.17 -12.58 -19.77
C ASP A 17 15.20 -12.14 -18.31
N TRP A 18 15.80 -12.98 -17.45
CA TRP A 18 15.97 -12.64 -16.04
C TRP A 18 16.76 -11.35 -15.84
N ARG A 19 17.85 -11.18 -16.56
CA ARG A 19 18.65 -9.96 -16.51
C ARG A 19 17.85 -8.74 -16.98
N ALA A 20 17.06 -8.88 -18.05
CA ALA A 20 16.24 -7.80 -18.60
C ALA A 20 15.18 -7.33 -17.62
N ILE A 21 14.42 -8.27 -17.00
CA ILE A 21 13.33 -7.90 -16.07
C ILE A 21 13.83 -7.41 -14.70
N THR A 22 15.03 -7.79 -14.26
CA THR A 22 15.60 -7.36 -12.96
C THR A 22 16.45 -6.08 -13.07
N THR A 23 16.73 -5.59 -14.27
CA THR A 23 17.52 -4.37 -14.45
C THR A 23 16.79 -3.13 -13.93
N ILE A 24 17.39 -2.47 -12.92
CA ILE A 24 16.85 -1.25 -12.32
C ILE A 24 17.29 -0.03 -13.12
N SER A 25 16.33 0.70 -13.66
CA SER A 25 16.59 1.95 -14.40
C SER A 25 16.90 3.12 -13.46
N ARG A 26 17.88 3.95 -13.83
CA ARG A 26 18.20 5.20 -13.12
C ARG A 26 17.09 6.25 -13.19
N TRP A 27 16.22 6.19 -14.21
CA TRP A 27 15.25 7.24 -14.48
C TRP A 27 13.79 6.83 -14.26
N ARG A 28 13.45 5.54 -14.46
CA ARG A 28 12.05 5.10 -14.40
C ARG A 28 11.43 5.31 -13.01
N GLY A 29 12.12 4.95 -11.93
CA GLY A 29 11.60 5.15 -10.58
C GLY A 29 11.42 6.63 -10.24
N ILE A 30 12.38 7.49 -10.62
CA ILE A 30 12.27 8.96 -10.47
C ILE A 30 11.04 9.46 -11.25
N TRP A 31 10.90 9.05 -12.52
CA TRP A 31 9.77 9.44 -13.36
C TRP A 31 8.43 9.00 -12.76
N LEU A 32 8.31 7.79 -12.22
CA LEU A 32 7.07 7.32 -11.61
C LEU A 32 6.68 8.18 -10.39
N VAL A 33 7.65 8.58 -9.57
CA VAL A 33 7.40 9.49 -8.44
C VAL A 33 6.96 10.88 -8.94
N LEU A 34 7.66 11.44 -9.93
CA LEU A 34 7.29 12.72 -10.55
C LEU A 34 5.90 12.66 -11.19
N HIS A 35 5.61 11.59 -11.94
CA HIS A 35 4.28 11.36 -12.52
C HIS A 35 3.18 11.30 -11.45
N ALA A 36 3.43 10.62 -10.31
CA ALA A 36 2.45 10.59 -9.21
C ALA A 36 2.10 12.00 -8.74
N TRP A 37 3.13 12.81 -8.48
CA TRP A 37 2.95 14.17 -7.99
C TRP A 37 2.37 15.13 -9.04
N LEU A 38 2.74 14.97 -10.31
CA LEU A 38 2.11 15.73 -11.40
C LEU A 38 0.60 15.49 -11.46
N VAL A 39 0.19 14.21 -11.41
CA VAL A 39 -1.25 13.87 -11.43
C VAL A 39 -1.95 14.35 -10.16
N VAL A 40 -1.31 14.29 -8.98
CA VAL A 40 -1.82 14.87 -7.73
C VAL A 40 -2.04 16.37 -7.89
N ALA A 41 -1.06 17.10 -8.40
CA ALA A 41 -1.16 18.55 -8.61
C ALA A 41 -2.30 18.88 -9.59
N LEU A 42 -2.33 18.24 -10.75
CA LEU A 42 -3.37 18.47 -11.76
C LEU A 42 -4.78 18.19 -11.22
N ALA A 43 -4.97 17.10 -10.46
CA ALA A 43 -6.27 16.77 -9.90
C ALA A 43 -6.67 17.74 -8.78
N ALA A 44 -5.75 18.08 -7.86
CA ALA A 44 -6.04 18.97 -6.74
C ALA A 44 -6.32 20.40 -7.19
N PHE A 45 -5.46 20.95 -8.07
CA PHE A 45 -5.64 22.31 -8.61
C PHE A 45 -6.81 22.37 -9.59
N GLY A 46 -7.03 21.35 -10.44
CA GLY A 46 -8.19 21.26 -11.32
C GLY A 46 -9.51 21.21 -10.54
N GLY A 47 -9.57 20.45 -9.44
CA GLY A 47 -10.71 20.44 -8.52
C GLY A 47 -10.95 21.81 -7.88
N ALA A 48 -9.87 22.47 -7.40
CA ALA A 48 -9.99 23.83 -6.85
C ALA A 48 -10.44 24.85 -7.90
N ALA A 49 -9.95 24.75 -9.15
CA ALA A 49 -10.41 25.59 -10.25
C ALA A 49 -11.91 25.41 -10.53
N ALA A 50 -12.42 24.18 -10.47
CA ALA A 50 -13.85 23.92 -10.62
C ALA A 50 -14.68 24.60 -9.52
N PHE A 51 -14.22 24.58 -8.27
CA PHE A 51 -14.86 25.32 -7.16
C PHE A 51 -14.82 26.84 -7.35
N ASN A 52 -13.70 27.37 -7.83
CA ASN A 52 -13.55 28.80 -8.12
C ASN A 52 -14.44 29.27 -9.29
N TYR A 53 -14.64 28.39 -10.29
CA TYR A 53 -15.55 28.68 -11.40
C TYR A 53 -17.01 28.73 -10.91
N HIS A 54 -17.46 27.68 -10.20
CA HIS A 54 -18.80 27.62 -9.60
C HIS A 54 -18.83 26.51 -8.55
N TRP A 55 -19.40 26.77 -7.39
CA TRP A 55 -19.46 25.81 -6.28
C TRP A 55 -20.07 24.44 -6.68
N LEU A 56 -21.13 24.45 -7.52
CA LEU A 56 -21.76 23.23 -8.00
C LEU A 56 -20.85 22.43 -8.95
N ALA A 57 -20.09 23.12 -9.82
CA ALA A 57 -19.09 22.46 -10.67
C ALA A 57 -18.01 21.77 -9.82
N GLY A 58 -17.51 22.44 -8.78
CA GLY A 58 -16.59 21.86 -7.81
C GLY A 58 -17.18 20.64 -7.11
N LEU A 59 -18.43 20.74 -6.65
CA LEU A 59 -19.11 19.62 -5.99
C LEU A 59 -19.29 18.41 -6.91
N LEU A 60 -19.71 18.62 -8.15
CA LEU A 60 -19.86 17.56 -9.16
C LEU A 60 -18.53 16.93 -9.57
N ALA A 61 -17.44 17.70 -9.62
CA ALA A 61 -16.10 17.20 -9.91
C ALA A 61 -15.48 16.41 -8.74
N THR A 62 -15.90 16.70 -7.50
CA THR A 62 -15.27 16.14 -6.28
C THR A 62 -15.15 14.62 -6.29
N PRO A 63 -16.16 13.80 -6.63
CA PRO A 63 -16.01 12.34 -6.62
C PRO A 63 -14.88 11.85 -7.55
N LEU A 64 -14.75 12.42 -8.74
CA LEU A 64 -13.68 12.09 -9.68
C LEU A 64 -12.31 12.55 -9.16
N VAL A 65 -12.22 13.77 -8.64
CA VAL A 65 -10.99 14.32 -8.05
C VAL A 65 -10.52 13.45 -6.88
N LEU A 66 -11.41 13.10 -5.96
CA LEU A 66 -11.07 12.23 -4.83
C LEU A 66 -10.65 10.82 -5.28
N ALA A 67 -11.27 10.28 -6.34
CA ALA A 67 -10.86 8.99 -6.89
C ALA A 67 -9.44 9.06 -7.49
N ILE A 68 -9.13 10.11 -8.26
CA ILE A 68 -7.79 10.29 -8.83
C ILE A 68 -6.76 10.50 -7.72
N LEU A 69 -7.02 11.39 -6.77
CA LEU A 69 -6.11 11.67 -5.65
C LEU A 69 -5.87 10.42 -4.79
N GLY A 70 -6.93 9.70 -4.40
CA GLY A 70 -6.81 8.46 -3.62
C GLY A 70 -6.03 7.38 -4.35
N GLY A 71 -6.26 7.24 -5.67
CA GLY A 71 -5.47 6.33 -6.52
C GLY A 71 -4.00 6.72 -6.60
N ARG A 72 -3.68 8.03 -6.62
CA ARG A 72 -2.27 8.48 -6.61
C ARG A 72 -1.63 8.36 -5.23
N GLN A 73 -2.37 8.57 -4.15
CA GLN A 73 -1.90 8.30 -2.79
C GLN A 73 -1.58 6.80 -2.60
N LEU A 74 -2.43 5.92 -3.13
CA LEU A 74 -2.11 4.49 -3.20
C LEU A 74 -0.86 4.26 -4.06
N GLY A 75 -0.74 4.94 -5.20
CA GLY A 75 0.45 4.89 -6.05
C GLY A 75 1.73 5.29 -5.32
N LEU A 76 1.71 6.35 -4.52
CA LEU A 76 2.84 6.75 -3.68
C LEU A 76 3.21 5.64 -2.66
N SER A 77 2.21 4.99 -2.07
CA SER A 77 2.44 3.84 -1.17
C SER A 77 3.04 2.64 -1.88
N ILE A 78 2.64 2.37 -3.14
CA ILE A 78 3.22 1.31 -3.97
C ILE A 78 4.67 1.66 -4.37
N LEU A 79 4.97 2.91 -4.70
CA LEU A 79 6.35 3.32 -4.98
C LEU A 79 7.23 3.25 -3.71
N MET A 80 6.69 3.59 -2.53
CA MET A 80 7.40 3.34 -1.26
C MET A 80 7.67 1.84 -1.06
N HIS A 81 6.72 0.97 -1.36
CA HIS A 81 6.88 -0.48 -1.33
C HIS A 81 8.01 -0.96 -2.27
N ASP A 82 8.06 -0.50 -3.53
CA ASP A 82 9.19 -0.78 -4.43
C ASP A 82 10.52 -0.27 -3.86
N GLY A 83 10.50 0.92 -3.23
CA GLY A 83 11.65 1.46 -2.50
C GLY A 83 12.08 0.59 -1.32
N ALA A 84 11.15 -0.12 -0.68
CA ALA A 84 11.48 -1.07 0.38
C ALA A 84 12.27 -2.27 -0.15
N HIS A 85 12.00 -2.72 -1.37
CA HIS A 85 12.79 -3.74 -2.09
C HIS A 85 14.06 -3.19 -2.72
N GLY A 86 14.28 -1.87 -2.76
CA GLY A 86 15.45 -1.26 -3.37
C GLY A 86 15.31 -1.05 -4.89
N LEU A 87 14.09 -1.00 -5.43
CA LEU A 87 13.82 -1.10 -6.87
C LEU A 87 13.54 0.24 -7.56
N LEU A 88 13.47 1.37 -6.83
CA LEU A 88 13.25 2.69 -7.42
C LEU A 88 14.49 3.26 -8.09
N HIS A 89 15.69 2.94 -7.60
CA HIS A 89 16.94 3.46 -8.14
C HIS A 89 18.11 2.54 -7.80
N PRO A 90 19.11 2.36 -8.71
CA PRO A 90 20.28 1.52 -8.43
C PRO A 90 21.15 2.06 -7.29
N ASP A 91 21.27 3.38 -7.13
CA ASP A 91 21.90 3.97 -5.95
C ASP A 91 20.99 3.88 -4.73
N ARG A 92 21.46 3.23 -3.67
CA ARG A 92 20.69 2.96 -2.45
C ARG A 92 20.26 4.22 -1.69
N LYS A 93 21.07 5.27 -1.71
CA LYS A 93 20.73 6.53 -1.03
C LYS A 93 19.57 7.21 -1.74
N THR A 94 19.64 7.33 -3.06
CA THR A 94 18.57 7.87 -3.91
C THR A 94 17.29 7.03 -3.79
N ASN A 95 17.40 5.70 -3.86
CA ASN A 95 16.27 4.80 -3.66
C ASN A 95 15.56 5.06 -2.30
N ASN A 96 16.33 5.12 -1.23
CA ASN A 96 15.78 5.30 0.11
C ASN A 96 15.19 6.71 0.30
N TRP A 97 15.79 7.73 -0.30
CA TRP A 97 15.24 9.09 -0.26
C TRP A 97 13.90 9.16 -1.02
N LEU A 98 13.85 8.61 -2.23
CA LEU A 98 12.61 8.54 -3.03
C LEU A 98 11.51 7.75 -2.31
N GLY A 99 11.84 6.59 -1.74
CA GLY A 99 10.88 5.77 -1.01
C GLY A 99 10.42 6.36 0.32
N GLN A 100 11.24 7.19 0.97
CA GLN A 100 10.88 7.79 2.27
C GLN A 100 10.15 9.12 2.13
N TRP A 101 10.72 10.12 1.43
CA TRP A 101 10.25 11.49 1.51
C TRP A 101 9.11 11.82 0.55
N PRO A 102 9.26 11.69 -0.78
CA PRO A 102 8.18 12.02 -1.70
C PRO A 102 7.08 10.94 -1.77
N THR A 103 7.26 9.79 -1.13
CA THR A 103 6.29 8.70 -1.18
C THR A 103 5.77 8.31 0.21
N GLY A 104 6.53 7.58 1.03
CA GLY A 104 6.08 7.09 2.33
C GLY A 104 5.62 8.18 3.28
N ALA A 105 6.41 9.25 3.48
CA ALA A 105 6.08 10.34 4.39
C ALA A 105 4.79 11.07 3.98
N ALA A 106 4.51 11.20 2.68
CA ALA A 106 3.31 11.86 2.19
C ALA A 106 2.01 11.14 2.59
N THR A 107 2.05 9.82 2.71
CA THR A 107 0.90 8.98 3.10
C THR A 107 0.94 8.53 4.56
N GLY A 108 2.01 8.88 5.27
CA GLY A 108 2.20 8.57 6.69
C GLY A 108 2.78 7.19 6.96
N SER A 109 3.62 6.70 6.05
CA SER A 109 4.38 5.46 6.17
C SER A 109 5.86 5.72 6.36
N ASP A 110 6.59 4.74 6.91
CA ASP A 110 8.05 4.76 7.08
C ASP A 110 8.69 3.64 6.26
N LEU A 111 9.59 4.00 5.36
CA LEU A 111 10.25 3.05 4.46
C LEU A 111 10.99 1.93 5.21
N TYR A 112 11.70 2.29 6.28
CA TYR A 112 12.59 1.33 6.96
C TYR A 112 11.79 0.36 7.83
N ALA A 113 10.81 0.88 8.59
CA ALA A 113 9.91 0.05 9.38
C ALA A 113 9.05 -0.85 8.48
N TYR A 114 8.56 -0.31 7.36
CA TYR A 114 7.81 -1.08 6.37
C TYR A 114 8.67 -2.17 5.73
N ARG A 115 9.92 -1.88 5.35
CA ARG A 115 10.84 -2.86 4.77
C ARG A 115 11.02 -4.09 5.65
N ALA A 116 11.32 -3.90 6.94
CA ALA A 116 11.51 -5.00 7.88
C ALA A 116 10.26 -5.87 8.01
N TYR A 117 9.11 -5.21 8.16
CA TYR A 117 7.80 -5.83 8.25
C TYR A 117 7.46 -6.61 6.96
N HIS A 118 7.61 -5.98 5.80
CA HIS A 118 7.22 -6.52 4.51
C HIS A 118 8.09 -7.69 4.04
N LEU A 119 9.38 -7.66 4.33
CA LEU A 119 10.26 -8.81 4.07
C LEU A 119 9.88 -10.03 4.93
N THR A 120 9.35 -9.81 6.13
CA THR A 120 8.80 -10.89 6.96
C THR A 120 7.51 -11.45 6.34
N HIS A 121 6.64 -10.59 5.78
CA HIS A 121 5.47 -11.00 5.02
C HIS A 121 5.85 -11.89 3.81
N HIS A 122 6.82 -11.48 2.99
CA HIS A 122 7.30 -12.30 1.87
C HIS A 122 7.84 -13.66 2.32
N LYS A 123 8.53 -13.70 3.46
CA LYS A 123 9.09 -14.93 4.00
C LYS A 123 8.04 -15.92 4.49
N PHE A 124 6.93 -15.43 5.00
CA PHE A 124 5.88 -16.22 5.65
C PHE A 124 4.49 -16.02 5.04
N THR A 125 4.41 -15.58 3.79
CA THR A 125 3.14 -15.26 3.11
C THR A 125 2.08 -16.36 3.33
N GLN A 126 0.89 -15.97 3.83
CA GLN A 126 -0.23 -16.84 4.11
C GLN A 126 0.04 -17.94 5.17
N GLN A 127 1.06 -17.73 6.03
CA GLN A 127 1.36 -18.61 7.16
C GLN A 127 1.04 -17.92 8.50
N PRO A 128 0.97 -18.64 9.64
CA PRO A 128 0.70 -18.04 10.94
C PRO A 128 1.66 -16.91 11.34
N GLU A 129 2.90 -16.97 10.89
CA GLU A 129 3.94 -15.97 11.13
C GLU A 129 3.85 -14.75 10.21
N ASP A 130 2.96 -14.78 9.20
CA ASP A 130 2.74 -13.66 8.29
C ASP A 130 2.13 -12.46 9.02
N PRO A 131 2.83 -11.32 9.11
CA PRO A 131 2.28 -10.15 9.78
C PRO A 131 1.05 -9.56 9.08
N ASP A 132 0.84 -9.85 7.78
CA ASP A 132 -0.30 -9.41 6.99
C ASP A 132 -1.46 -10.43 6.95
N LEU A 133 -1.32 -11.60 7.58
CA LEU A 133 -2.36 -12.63 7.59
C LEU A 133 -3.73 -12.08 8.06
N SER A 134 -3.72 -11.15 9.01
CA SER A 134 -4.94 -10.49 9.51
C SER A 134 -5.70 -9.66 8.45
N LEU A 135 -5.07 -9.34 7.32
CA LEU A 135 -5.68 -8.62 6.21
C LEU A 135 -6.43 -9.56 5.26
N SER A 136 -6.01 -10.82 5.15
CA SER A 136 -6.55 -11.84 4.26
C SER A 136 -7.40 -12.91 4.98
N ALA A 137 -7.00 -13.34 6.17
CA ALA A 137 -7.67 -14.40 6.94
C ALA A 137 -9.17 -14.17 7.22
N PRO A 138 -9.71 -12.93 7.38
CA PRO A 138 -11.14 -12.71 7.56
C PRO A 138 -11.98 -12.93 6.30
N PHE A 139 -11.40 -13.35 5.18
CA PHE A 139 -12.11 -13.58 3.93
C PHE A 139 -12.16 -15.09 3.59
N PRO A 140 -13.27 -15.58 2.96
CA PRO A 140 -14.45 -14.81 2.56
C PRO A 140 -15.28 -14.32 3.77
N THR A 141 -16.00 -13.20 3.59
CA THR A 141 -16.91 -12.62 4.59
C THR A 141 -18.29 -12.38 3.98
N SER A 142 -19.29 -11.95 4.77
CA SER A 142 -20.59 -11.61 4.18
C SER A 142 -20.55 -10.30 3.40
N ARG A 143 -21.45 -10.14 2.42
CA ARG A 143 -21.64 -8.90 1.65
C ARG A 143 -21.88 -7.69 2.57
N ASP A 144 -22.68 -7.85 3.62
CA ASP A 144 -22.97 -6.80 4.59
C ASP A 144 -21.73 -6.40 5.40
N SER A 145 -20.90 -7.37 5.77
CA SER A 145 -19.63 -7.10 6.45
C SER A 145 -18.67 -6.30 5.54
N LEU A 146 -18.58 -6.69 4.26
CA LEU A 146 -17.76 -5.98 3.28
C LEU A 146 -18.29 -4.56 3.03
N ARG A 147 -19.60 -4.40 2.85
CA ARG A 147 -20.26 -3.10 2.70
C ARG A 147 -20.00 -2.17 3.89
N ARG A 148 -20.14 -2.67 5.13
CA ARG A 148 -19.81 -1.87 6.34
C ARG A 148 -18.35 -1.44 6.37
N LYS A 149 -17.42 -2.28 5.91
CA LYS A 149 -15.99 -1.91 5.80
C LYS A 149 -15.80 -0.77 4.80
N PHE A 150 -16.41 -0.85 3.62
CA PHE A 150 -16.33 0.20 2.58
C PHE A 150 -16.96 1.52 3.02
N ILE A 151 -18.10 1.49 3.71
CA ILE A 151 -18.72 2.69 4.27
C ILE A 151 -17.79 3.36 5.28
N ARG A 152 -17.17 2.60 6.19
CA ARG A 152 -16.21 3.15 7.16
C ARG A 152 -14.99 3.79 6.50
N ASP A 153 -14.53 3.22 5.39
CA ASP A 153 -13.41 3.79 4.64
C ASP A 153 -13.83 5.10 3.96
N LEU A 154 -14.94 5.09 3.22
CA LEU A 154 -15.45 6.26 2.49
C LEU A 154 -15.92 7.40 3.40
N THR A 155 -16.33 7.11 4.64
CA THR A 155 -16.74 8.14 5.62
C THR A 155 -15.60 8.63 6.51
N GLY A 156 -14.35 8.21 6.24
CA GLY A 156 -13.17 8.62 7.00
C GLY A 156 -13.02 7.99 8.39
N GLN A 157 -13.94 7.11 8.81
CA GLN A 157 -13.89 6.47 10.14
C GLN A 157 -12.64 5.61 10.32
N THR A 158 -12.22 4.90 9.26
CA THR A 158 -10.99 4.10 9.28
C THR A 158 -9.77 5.01 9.49
N PHE A 159 -9.67 6.07 8.70
CA PHE A 159 -8.58 7.05 8.82
C PHE A 159 -8.51 7.66 10.23
N TYR A 160 -9.64 8.15 10.75
CA TYR A 160 -9.70 8.75 12.08
C TYR A 160 -9.20 7.80 13.18
N LYS A 161 -9.70 6.56 13.19
CA LYS A 161 -9.30 5.56 14.19
C LYS A 161 -7.80 5.27 14.13
N GLN A 162 -7.27 5.07 12.93
CA GLN A 162 -5.84 4.80 12.73
C GLN A 162 -4.97 5.98 13.16
N ARG A 163 -5.31 7.20 12.74
CA ARG A 163 -4.52 8.39 13.10
C ARG A 163 -4.57 8.67 14.58
N ARG A 164 -5.74 8.56 15.21
CA ARG A 164 -5.85 8.70 16.67
C ARG A 164 -4.90 7.75 17.41
N SER A 165 -4.88 6.48 17.04
CA SER A 165 -3.99 5.48 17.62
C SER A 165 -2.51 5.81 17.36
N GLN A 166 -2.16 6.16 16.11
CA GLN A 166 -0.79 6.54 15.76
C GLN A 166 -0.30 7.77 16.52
N PHE A 167 -1.15 8.81 16.65
CA PHE A 167 -0.80 10.00 17.41
C PHE A 167 -0.59 9.71 18.90
N ALA A 168 -1.41 8.85 19.51
CA ALA A 168 -1.23 8.44 20.91
C ALA A 168 0.10 7.72 21.12
N VAL A 169 0.46 6.78 20.24
CA VAL A 169 1.76 6.08 20.29
C VAL A 169 2.91 7.04 20.01
N ALA A 170 2.77 7.93 19.02
CA ALA A 170 3.78 8.92 18.67
C ALA A 170 4.06 9.89 19.83
N TRP A 171 3.02 10.31 20.54
CA TRP A 171 3.16 11.17 21.73
C TRP A 171 4.00 10.50 22.83
N ARG A 172 3.74 9.21 23.10
CA ARG A 172 4.56 8.43 24.04
C ARG A 172 6.01 8.32 23.58
N GLY A 173 6.23 8.06 22.29
CA GLY A 173 7.57 8.00 21.70
C GLY A 173 8.32 9.34 21.77
N ALA A 174 7.62 10.45 21.51
CA ALA A 174 8.19 11.80 21.63
C ALA A 174 8.61 12.10 23.07
N LYS A 175 7.77 11.76 24.07
CA LYS A 175 8.14 11.88 25.49
C LYS A 175 9.39 11.05 25.83
N ALA A 176 9.44 9.78 25.38
CA ALA A 176 10.59 8.91 25.61
C ALA A 176 11.87 9.41 24.95
N MET A 177 11.79 10.09 23.81
CA MET A 177 12.94 10.76 23.18
C MET A 177 13.43 11.96 24.01
N LEU A 178 12.50 12.75 24.55
CA LEU A 178 12.85 13.93 25.37
C LEU A 178 13.44 13.53 26.73
N SER A 179 12.90 12.49 27.37
CA SER A 179 13.41 11.96 28.64
C SER A 179 14.67 11.11 28.49
N ARG A 180 15.18 10.90 27.25
CA ARG A 180 16.32 10.02 26.95
C ARG A 180 16.14 8.61 27.48
N GLU A 181 14.90 8.15 27.58
CA GLU A 181 14.56 6.81 28.05
C GLU A 181 15.14 5.76 27.10
N HIS A 182 15.91 4.83 27.64
CA HIS A 182 16.46 3.69 26.90
C HIS A 182 15.56 2.48 27.10
N SER A 183 15.42 1.67 26.06
CA SER A 183 14.73 0.38 26.15
C SER A 183 15.76 -0.72 26.38
N ASP A 184 15.51 -1.59 27.35
CA ASP A 184 16.28 -2.82 27.55
C ASP A 184 15.78 -3.95 26.61
N GLY A 185 15.09 -3.63 25.53
CA GLY A 185 14.36 -4.57 24.71
C GLY A 185 14.82 -4.67 23.26
N GLN A 186 14.61 -5.84 22.66
CA GLN A 186 14.81 -6.12 21.24
C GLN A 186 14.00 -5.17 20.34
N PRO A 187 14.45 -4.93 19.08
CA PRO A 187 13.70 -4.14 18.10
C PRO A 187 12.26 -4.66 17.96
N ASP A 188 11.29 -3.76 18.08
CA ASP A 188 9.88 -4.11 17.95
C ASP A 188 9.53 -4.43 16.49
N THR A 189 9.46 -5.70 16.17
CA THR A 189 8.98 -6.17 14.85
C THR A 189 7.52 -5.76 14.59
N ASN A 190 6.77 -5.37 15.63
CA ASN A 190 5.40 -4.87 15.50
C ASN A 190 5.32 -3.37 15.14
N ALA A 191 6.43 -2.61 15.18
CA ALA A 191 6.43 -1.20 14.78
C ALA A 191 5.97 -1.02 13.32
N GLY A 192 6.38 -1.91 12.41
CA GLY A 192 5.91 -1.94 11.04
C GLY A 192 4.40 -2.23 10.94
N ARG A 193 3.88 -3.06 11.83
CA ARG A 193 2.46 -3.42 11.92
C ARG A 193 1.59 -2.24 12.39
N ALA A 194 2.07 -1.47 13.37
CA ALA A 194 1.40 -0.25 13.82
C ALA A 194 1.40 0.84 12.75
N LEU A 195 2.35 0.81 11.82
CA LEU A 195 2.48 1.72 10.69
C LEU A 195 1.72 1.25 9.45
N ASN A 196 1.33 -0.03 9.36
CA ASN A 196 0.47 -0.53 8.30
C ASN A 196 -0.96 -0.05 8.56
N LEU A 197 -1.38 0.95 7.79
CA LEU A 197 -2.63 1.70 7.93
C LEU A 197 -3.91 0.84 7.85
N GLN A 198 -3.81 -0.46 7.54
CA GLN A 198 -4.98 -1.34 7.39
C GLN A 198 -5.02 -2.53 8.33
N SER A 199 -3.96 -2.82 9.04
CA SER A 199 -3.98 -3.93 10.00
C SER A 199 -4.99 -3.63 11.11
N ARG A 200 -6.01 -4.48 11.25
CA ARG A 200 -6.90 -4.47 12.41
C ARG A 200 -6.12 -4.60 13.72
N SER A 201 -5.01 -5.34 13.66
CA SER A 201 -4.06 -5.52 14.76
C SER A 201 -3.28 -4.25 15.11
N GLY A 202 -3.23 -3.24 14.24
CA GLY A 202 -2.67 -1.93 14.60
C GLY A 202 -3.51 -1.17 15.63
N LEU A 203 -4.81 -1.49 15.76
CA LEU A 203 -5.70 -0.92 16.78
C LEU A 203 -5.68 -1.73 18.10
N ASP A 204 -5.43 -3.05 17.99
CA ASP A 204 -5.43 -4.01 19.10
C ASP A 204 -4.02 -4.60 19.36
N ALA A 205 -2.99 -4.09 18.67
CA ALA A 205 -1.62 -4.54 18.86
C ALA A 205 -1.18 -4.24 20.32
N PRO A 206 -0.42 -5.15 20.95
CA PRO A 206 0.19 -4.86 22.22
C PRO A 206 0.97 -3.54 22.11
N VAL A 207 0.87 -2.74 23.15
CA VAL A 207 1.49 -1.42 23.23
C VAL A 207 2.92 -1.52 22.71
N ALA A 208 3.22 -0.85 21.58
CA ALA A 208 4.55 -0.83 21.00
C ALA A 208 5.57 -0.57 22.11
N ASN A 209 6.68 -1.30 22.11
CA ASN A 209 7.78 -1.00 23.04
C ASN A 209 8.29 0.43 22.79
N ILE A 210 9.17 0.93 23.64
CA ILE A 210 9.65 2.31 23.60
C ILE A 210 10.30 2.62 22.23
N GLU A 211 11.06 1.71 21.64
CA GLU A 211 11.69 1.93 20.33
C GLU A 211 10.66 1.96 19.19
N GLY A 212 9.64 1.12 19.23
CA GLY A 212 8.51 1.18 18.31
C GLY A 212 7.74 2.50 18.43
N ALA A 213 7.55 3.00 19.67
CA ALA A 213 6.92 4.29 19.91
C ALA A 213 7.76 5.45 19.38
N LYS A 214 9.09 5.44 19.57
CA LYS A 214 10.02 6.44 18.99
C LYS A 214 10.01 6.39 17.45
N THR A 215 9.96 5.21 16.85
CA THR A 215 9.84 5.02 15.41
C THR A 215 8.53 5.62 14.89
N THR A 216 7.41 5.36 15.58
CA THR A 216 6.11 5.94 15.27
C THR A 216 6.13 7.46 15.38
N ALA A 217 6.79 8.02 16.41
CA ALA A 217 6.94 9.47 16.56
C ALA A 217 7.71 10.10 15.39
N ARG A 218 8.82 9.49 14.95
CA ARG A 218 9.58 9.94 13.76
C ARG A 218 8.73 9.87 12.49
N THR A 219 7.95 8.81 12.31
CA THR A 219 7.06 8.64 11.15
C THR A 219 5.97 9.70 11.11
N VAL A 220 5.29 9.93 12.24
CA VAL A 220 4.28 10.98 12.37
C VAL A 220 4.90 12.36 12.15
N GLY A 221 6.09 12.62 12.70
CA GLY A 221 6.81 13.88 12.47
C GLY A 221 7.10 14.13 10.99
N ARG A 222 7.60 13.13 10.25
CA ARG A 222 7.82 13.23 8.80
C ARG A 222 6.53 13.45 8.02
N PHE A 223 5.47 12.74 8.38
CA PHE A 223 4.14 12.93 7.79
C PHE A 223 3.65 14.37 7.98
N LEU A 224 3.65 14.88 9.22
CA LEU A 224 3.23 16.24 9.53
C LEU A 224 4.10 17.28 8.79
N PHE A 225 5.40 17.08 8.71
CA PHE A 225 6.30 17.95 7.97
C PHE A 225 5.91 18.04 6.48
N VAL A 226 5.63 16.89 5.84
CA VAL A 226 5.17 16.88 4.44
C VAL A 226 3.78 17.51 4.32
N GLN A 227 2.86 17.29 5.27
CA GLN A 227 1.55 17.95 5.23
C GLN A 227 1.69 19.48 5.35
N VAL A 228 2.60 20.00 6.17
CA VAL A 228 2.88 21.45 6.26
C VAL A 228 3.39 21.97 4.91
N ILE A 229 4.32 21.27 4.25
CA ILE A 229 4.79 21.67 2.91
C ILE A 229 3.62 21.70 1.91
N LEU A 230 2.78 20.66 1.87
CA LEU A 230 1.65 20.60 0.95
C LEU A 230 0.62 21.71 1.21
N LEU A 231 0.32 21.99 2.48
CA LEU A 231 -0.55 23.11 2.86
C LEU A 231 0.06 24.45 2.43
N THR A 232 1.34 24.66 2.71
CA THR A 232 2.04 25.91 2.34
C THR A 232 2.02 26.10 0.82
N LEU A 233 2.36 25.08 0.03
CA LEU A 233 2.29 25.14 -1.43
C LEU A 233 0.85 25.42 -1.92
N SER A 234 -0.14 24.76 -1.32
CA SER A 234 -1.56 24.99 -1.64
C SER A 234 -1.94 26.46 -1.40
N LEU A 235 -1.60 27.02 -0.24
CA LEU A 235 -1.91 28.40 0.14
C LEU A 235 -1.21 29.42 -0.78
N LEU A 236 0.04 29.17 -1.14
CA LEU A 236 0.81 30.07 -2.01
C LEU A 236 0.27 30.12 -3.44
N PHE A 237 -0.21 29.01 -3.97
CA PHE A 237 -0.60 28.93 -5.37
C PHE A 237 -2.12 29.02 -5.61
N TRP A 238 -2.96 28.62 -4.67
CA TRP A 238 -4.41 28.51 -4.92
C TRP A 238 -5.32 28.61 -3.69
N GLY A 239 -4.80 28.88 -2.53
CA GLY A 239 -5.59 28.83 -1.29
C GLY A 239 -5.69 27.42 -0.70
N VAL A 240 -6.62 27.20 0.23
CA VAL A 240 -6.68 25.97 1.05
C VAL A 240 -7.30 24.77 0.31
N THR A 241 -8.09 25.01 -0.74
CA THR A 241 -8.94 23.97 -1.39
C THR A 241 -8.16 22.77 -1.92
N PRO A 242 -7.02 22.91 -2.66
CA PRO A 242 -6.25 21.76 -3.12
C PRO A 242 -5.80 20.86 -1.97
N TYR A 243 -5.38 21.42 -0.84
CA TYR A 243 -4.97 20.68 0.33
C TYR A 243 -6.14 19.97 1.02
N LEU A 244 -7.31 20.60 1.10
CA LEU A 244 -8.52 19.94 1.64
C LEU A 244 -8.95 18.75 0.77
N LEU A 245 -8.88 18.85 -0.56
CA LEU A 245 -9.13 17.73 -1.47
C LEU A 245 -8.11 16.60 -1.28
N TRP A 246 -6.82 16.93 -1.09
CA TRP A 246 -5.79 15.94 -0.75
C TRP A 246 -6.10 15.20 0.55
N LEU A 247 -6.44 15.91 1.62
CA LEU A 247 -6.78 15.32 2.91
C LEU A 247 -8.08 14.49 2.84
N ALA A 248 -9.10 14.99 2.14
CA ALA A 248 -10.34 14.27 1.95
C ALA A 248 -10.11 12.93 1.23
N ALA A 249 -9.31 12.92 0.16
CA ALA A 249 -8.94 11.69 -0.53
C ALA A 249 -8.16 10.73 0.38
N LEU A 250 -7.20 11.24 1.16
CA LEU A 250 -6.39 10.45 2.09
C LEU A 250 -7.25 9.79 3.19
N ALA A 251 -8.29 10.49 3.63
CA ALA A 251 -9.21 10.01 4.65
C ALA A 251 -10.27 9.04 4.11
N THR A 252 -10.57 9.05 2.81
CA THR A 252 -11.71 8.35 2.22
C THR A 252 -11.30 7.37 1.10
N THR A 253 -11.15 7.84 -0.12
CA THR A 253 -10.90 7.00 -1.30
C THR A 253 -9.59 6.24 -1.24
N PHE A 254 -8.53 6.82 -0.68
CA PHE A 254 -7.29 6.10 -0.42
C PHE A 254 -7.52 4.88 0.50
N GLN A 255 -8.29 5.03 1.58
CA GLN A 255 -8.57 3.93 2.53
C GLN A 255 -9.35 2.80 1.83
N LEU A 256 -10.36 3.15 1.03
CA LEU A 256 -11.14 2.19 0.26
C LEU A 256 -10.25 1.44 -0.76
N PHE A 257 -9.46 2.17 -1.54
CA PHE A 257 -8.64 1.58 -2.59
C PHE A 257 -7.53 0.69 -2.02
N LEU A 258 -6.91 1.10 -0.94
CA LEU A 258 -5.94 0.30 -0.22
C LEU A 258 -6.56 -0.99 0.33
N ARG A 259 -7.81 -0.95 0.86
CA ARG A 259 -8.53 -2.16 1.29
C ARG A 259 -8.83 -3.09 0.14
N ILE A 260 -9.37 -2.59 -0.97
CA ILE A 260 -9.70 -3.41 -2.14
C ILE A 260 -8.43 -4.04 -2.71
N ARG A 261 -7.33 -3.28 -2.78
CA ARG A 261 -6.02 -3.77 -3.19
C ARG A 261 -5.56 -4.93 -2.29
N ASN A 262 -5.58 -4.77 -0.97
CA ASN A 262 -5.14 -5.82 -0.04
C ASN A 262 -6.01 -7.09 -0.14
N ILE A 263 -7.33 -6.94 -0.32
CA ILE A 263 -8.23 -8.08 -0.59
C ILE A 263 -7.83 -8.77 -1.89
N ALA A 264 -7.53 -8.00 -2.94
CA ALA A 264 -7.20 -8.55 -4.25
C ALA A 264 -5.88 -9.33 -4.26
N GLU A 265 -4.95 -8.98 -3.39
CA GLU A 265 -3.63 -9.60 -3.35
C GLU A 265 -3.62 -10.98 -2.70
N HIS A 266 -4.26 -11.13 -1.55
CA HIS A 266 -4.11 -12.32 -0.72
C HIS A 266 -5.42 -12.94 -0.21
N ALA A 267 -6.57 -12.25 -0.27
CA ALA A 267 -7.80 -12.84 0.26
C ALA A 267 -8.28 -14.02 -0.59
N CYS A 268 -8.71 -15.09 0.08
CA CYS A 268 -9.16 -16.34 -0.57
C CYS A 268 -8.11 -17.00 -1.47
N THR A 269 -6.81 -16.76 -1.22
CA THR A 269 -5.74 -17.57 -1.80
C THR A 269 -5.40 -18.74 -0.86
N PRO A 270 -4.80 -19.84 -1.36
CA PRO A 270 -4.41 -20.97 -0.52
C PRO A 270 -3.53 -20.56 0.66
N THR A 271 -3.86 -21.06 1.86
CA THR A 271 -3.09 -20.86 3.09
C THR A 271 -2.30 -22.11 3.42
N GLY A 272 -1.09 -21.95 3.99
CA GLY A 272 -0.25 -23.08 4.40
C GLY A 272 0.30 -23.94 3.27
N SER A 273 0.11 -23.56 2.00
CA SER A 273 0.72 -24.22 0.85
C SER A 273 2.22 -23.98 0.81
N GLY A 274 3.00 -24.96 0.43
CA GLY A 274 4.43 -24.81 0.15
C GLY A 274 4.74 -24.28 -1.27
N ASP A 275 3.73 -24.16 -2.14
CA ASP A 275 3.89 -23.69 -3.53
C ASP A 275 3.82 -22.17 -3.62
N PRO A 276 4.93 -21.47 -3.93
CA PRO A 276 4.96 -20.00 -4.00
C PRO A 276 4.06 -19.41 -5.08
N PHE A 277 3.64 -20.18 -6.07
CA PHE A 277 2.76 -19.72 -7.16
C PHE A 277 1.31 -19.47 -6.71
N THR A 278 0.90 -19.94 -5.53
CA THR A 278 -0.49 -19.92 -5.08
C THR A 278 -0.79 -18.84 -4.03
N HIS A 279 0.21 -18.28 -3.34
CA HIS A 279 0.04 -17.47 -2.14
C HIS A 279 -0.43 -16.03 -2.38
N ALA A 280 -0.25 -15.54 -3.59
CA ALA A 280 -0.63 -14.21 -4.00
C ALA A 280 -1.43 -14.28 -5.31
N ARG A 281 -2.18 -13.22 -5.60
CA ARG A 281 -3.04 -13.18 -6.78
C ARG A 281 -2.61 -12.09 -7.73
N THR A 282 -2.61 -12.41 -9.04
CA THR A 282 -2.61 -11.42 -10.11
C THR A 282 -4.04 -11.14 -10.54
N THR A 283 -4.43 -9.85 -10.56
CA THR A 283 -5.77 -9.42 -10.96
C THR A 283 -5.67 -8.55 -12.21
N TYR A 284 -6.34 -8.91 -13.30
CA TYR A 284 -6.33 -8.06 -14.49
C TYR A 284 -7.04 -6.74 -14.24
N ALA A 285 -6.39 -5.65 -14.69
CA ALA A 285 -6.81 -4.28 -14.41
C ALA A 285 -7.08 -3.52 -15.70
N GLY A 286 -8.31 -3.08 -15.90
CA GLY A 286 -8.69 -2.10 -16.90
C GLY A 286 -8.22 -0.68 -16.53
N VAL A 287 -8.47 0.29 -17.41
CA VAL A 287 -8.00 1.68 -17.23
C VAL A 287 -8.40 2.28 -15.89
N PHE A 288 -9.68 2.18 -15.51
CA PHE A 288 -10.16 2.72 -14.23
C PHE A 288 -9.45 2.08 -13.02
N ALA A 289 -9.29 0.75 -13.04
CA ALA A 289 -8.58 0.06 -11.97
C ALA A 289 -7.10 0.49 -11.89
N ARG A 290 -6.44 0.70 -13.02
CA ARG A 290 -5.05 1.21 -13.06
C ARG A 290 -4.92 2.65 -12.55
N MET A 291 -5.97 3.45 -12.69
CA MET A 291 -6.01 4.81 -12.14
C MET A 291 -6.23 4.82 -10.63
N THR A 292 -6.89 3.82 -10.06
CA THR A 292 -7.39 3.82 -8.70
C THR A 292 -6.82 2.68 -7.83
N LEU A 293 -7.15 1.43 -8.15
CA LEU A 293 -6.87 0.23 -7.33
C LEU A 293 -5.50 -0.39 -7.61
N ALA A 294 -5.00 -0.23 -8.84
CA ALA A 294 -3.82 -0.92 -9.38
C ALA A 294 -2.78 0.03 -9.99
N PRO A 295 -2.44 1.16 -9.32
CA PRO A 295 -1.40 2.04 -9.85
C PRO A 295 -0.06 1.30 -9.90
N TYR A 296 0.78 1.68 -10.88
CA TYR A 296 2.16 1.19 -11.00
C TYR A 296 2.28 -0.34 -11.00
N TRP A 297 1.41 -1.03 -11.74
CA TRP A 297 1.42 -2.48 -11.98
C TRP A 297 1.31 -3.36 -10.73
N VAL A 298 0.86 -2.82 -9.59
CA VAL A 298 0.70 -3.59 -8.35
C VAL A 298 -0.29 -4.76 -8.49
N ASN A 299 -1.12 -4.76 -9.52
CA ASN A 299 -2.02 -5.86 -9.85
C ASN A 299 -1.32 -7.18 -10.25
N TYR A 300 -0.04 -7.13 -10.63
CA TYR A 300 0.80 -8.31 -10.87
C TYR A 300 1.47 -8.77 -9.56
N HIS A 301 0.66 -9.03 -8.54
CA HIS A 301 1.16 -9.27 -7.21
C HIS A 301 1.72 -10.69 -7.01
N SER A 302 1.24 -11.70 -7.77
CA SER A 302 1.87 -13.01 -7.82
C SER A 302 3.29 -12.95 -8.33
N GLU A 303 3.55 -12.20 -9.41
CA GLU A 303 4.88 -12.00 -9.99
C GLU A 303 5.82 -11.32 -9.02
N HIS A 304 5.30 -10.33 -8.28
CA HIS A 304 6.05 -9.64 -7.24
C HIS A 304 6.46 -10.59 -6.10
N HIS A 305 5.55 -11.45 -5.62
CA HIS A 305 5.85 -12.44 -4.58
C HIS A 305 6.82 -13.52 -5.05
N LEU A 306 6.68 -13.96 -6.30
CA LEU A 306 7.59 -14.95 -6.89
C LEU A 306 9.01 -14.39 -7.06
N PHE A 307 9.13 -13.11 -7.44
CA PHE A 307 10.40 -12.49 -7.84
C PHE A 307 10.54 -11.07 -7.30
N MET A 308 10.79 -10.93 -5.99
CA MET A 308 10.92 -9.67 -5.28
C MET A 308 11.94 -8.67 -5.83
N GLY A 309 12.88 -9.14 -6.66
CA GLY A 309 13.91 -8.31 -7.31
C GLY A 309 13.47 -7.66 -8.63
N VAL A 310 12.22 -7.82 -9.03
CA VAL A 310 11.68 -7.24 -10.27
C VAL A 310 11.02 -5.90 -9.98
N PRO A 311 11.49 -4.77 -10.56
CA PRO A 311 10.83 -3.47 -10.42
C PRO A 311 9.38 -3.49 -10.93
N CYS A 312 8.49 -2.71 -10.33
CA CYS A 312 7.06 -2.70 -10.66
C CYS A 312 6.80 -2.50 -12.17
N TYR A 313 7.57 -1.66 -12.83
CA TYR A 313 7.42 -1.37 -14.27
C TYR A 313 7.83 -2.54 -15.19
N ASN A 314 8.43 -3.60 -14.67
CA ASN A 314 8.78 -4.83 -15.39
C ASN A 314 7.84 -6.01 -15.05
N LEU A 315 6.95 -5.88 -14.05
CA LEU A 315 6.05 -6.98 -13.65
C LEU A 315 5.14 -7.47 -14.77
N ALA A 316 4.66 -6.57 -15.63
CA ALA A 316 3.86 -6.96 -16.79
C ALA A 316 4.65 -7.77 -17.82
N ALA A 317 5.95 -7.51 -17.97
CA ALA A 317 6.85 -8.32 -18.80
C ALA A 317 7.08 -9.70 -18.16
N THR A 318 7.31 -9.72 -16.85
CA THR A 318 7.45 -10.96 -16.07
C THR A 318 6.21 -11.84 -16.21
N HIS A 319 5.01 -11.26 -16.12
CA HIS A 319 3.75 -11.97 -16.34
C HIS A 319 3.71 -12.64 -17.72
N ARG A 320 4.06 -11.92 -18.80
CA ARG A 320 4.10 -12.50 -20.15
C ARG A 320 5.09 -13.65 -20.26
N LEU A 321 6.30 -13.51 -19.68
CA LEU A 321 7.30 -14.58 -19.70
C LEU A 321 6.82 -15.82 -18.94
N LEU A 322 6.14 -15.65 -17.80
CA LEU A 322 5.52 -16.77 -17.08
C LEU A 322 4.45 -17.47 -17.92
N GLY A 323 3.68 -16.70 -18.71
CA GLY A 323 2.69 -17.27 -19.63
C GLY A 323 3.31 -18.10 -20.74
N THR A 324 4.33 -17.56 -21.42
CA THR A 324 5.04 -18.29 -22.49
C THR A 324 5.77 -19.52 -21.94
N GLY A 325 6.22 -19.49 -20.68
CA GLY A 325 6.80 -20.62 -19.96
C GLY A 325 5.79 -21.66 -19.46
N GLY A 326 4.47 -21.44 -19.66
CA GLY A 326 3.43 -22.40 -19.26
C GLY A 326 3.09 -22.39 -17.76
N TYR A 327 3.43 -21.33 -17.00
CA TYR A 327 3.22 -21.27 -15.55
C TYR A 327 1.83 -20.78 -15.11
N TYR A 328 1.00 -20.22 -16.01
CA TYR A 328 -0.33 -19.69 -15.66
C TYR A 328 -1.25 -20.68 -14.92
N PRO A 329 -1.31 -22.00 -15.28
CA PRO A 329 -2.16 -22.94 -14.56
C PRO A 329 -1.81 -23.13 -13.07
N ARG A 330 -0.58 -22.76 -12.67
CA ARG A 330 -0.13 -22.81 -11.28
C ARG A 330 -0.43 -21.54 -10.50
N MET A 331 -0.70 -20.43 -11.20
CA MET A 331 -0.87 -19.12 -10.59
C MET A 331 -2.33 -18.85 -10.21
N THR A 332 -2.52 -18.10 -9.13
CA THR A 332 -3.84 -17.55 -8.81
C THR A 332 -4.06 -16.28 -9.61
N VAL A 333 -4.94 -16.34 -10.62
CA VAL A 333 -5.25 -15.21 -11.50
C VAL A 333 -6.75 -14.93 -11.48
N SER A 334 -7.14 -13.64 -11.35
CA SER A 334 -8.53 -13.20 -11.46
C SER A 334 -8.73 -12.26 -12.65
N PRO A 335 -9.85 -12.39 -13.38
CA PRO A 335 -10.09 -11.61 -14.60
C PRO A 335 -10.34 -10.11 -14.32
N ASN A 336 -10.75 -9.76 -13.10
CA ASN A 336 -11.01 -8.38 -12.69
C ASN A 336 -11.25 -8.26 -11.18
N TYR A 337 -11.28 -7.02 -10.66
CA TYR A 337 -11.53 -6.73 -9.24
C TYR A 337 -12.96 -7.06 -8.77
N ARG A 338 -13.95 -7.05 -9.66
CA ARG A 338 -15.33 -7.42 -9.32
C ARG A 338 -15.43 -8.90 -8.97
N ASP A 339 -14.73 -9.75 -9.73
CA ASP A 339 -14.65 -11.18 -9.46
C ASP A 339 -14.00 -11.46 -8.10
N VAL A 340 -12.88 -10.79 -7.81
CA VAL A 340 -12.23 -10.88 -6.49
C VAL A 340 -13.15 -10.49 -5.35
N LEU A 341 -13.88 -9.38 -5.48
CA LEU A 341 -14.81 -8.92 -4.42
C LEU A 341 -16.00 -9.86 -4.28
N SER A 342 -16.45 -10.48 -5.36
CA SER A 342 -17.48 -11.53 -5.33
C SER A 342 -17.01 -12.74 -4.52
N GLN A 343 -15.81 -13.25 -4.78
CA GLN A 343 -15.20 -14.34 -4.02
C GLN A 343 -15.01 -13.95 -2.53
N ALA A 344 -14.49 -12.76 -2.26
CA ALA A 344 -14.26 -12.27 -0.90
C ALA A 344 -15.55 -12.03 -0.09
N SER A 345 -16.71 -11.99 -0.74
CA SER A 345 -18.02 -11.79 -0.11
C SER A 345 -18.98 -12.98 -0.30
N ALA A 346 -18.46 -14.18 -0.55
CA ALA A 346 -19.26 -15.36 -0.89
C ALA A 346 -19.91 -16.05 0.32
N VAL A 347 -19.52 -15.72 1.57
CA VAL A 347 -20.12 -16.34 2.76
C VAL A 347 -21.54 -15.80 2.99
N PRO A 348 -22.56 -16.64 3.09
CA PRO A 348 -23.91 -16.20 3.41
C PRO A 348 -23.99 -15.52 4.79
N THR A 349 -24.83 -14.50 4.92
CA THR A 349 -24.98 -13.71 6.16
C THR A 349 -25.44 -14.57 7.35
N ALA A 350 -26.22 -15.63 7.10
CA ALA A 350 -26.76 -16.53 8.11
C ALA A 350 -25.71 -17.44 8.78
N SER A 351 -24.54 -17.64 8.19
CA SER A 351 -23.49 -18.52 8.74
C SER A 351 -22.53 -17.84 9.74
N LEU A 352 -22.76 -16.56 10.06
CA LEU A 352 -21.90 -15.77 10.97
C LEU A 352 -22.47 -15.65 12.39
N ASN A 353 -23.60 -16.30 12.69
CA ASN A 353 -24.26 -16.27 14.00
C ASN A 353 -23.97 -17.52 14.84
N VAL A 354 -22.76 -18.09 14.76
CA VAL A 354 -22.30 -19.17 15.64
C VAL A 354 -21.12 -18.70 16.46
#